data_fccda2146abc01f3db1b8fb1d0b8451b
#
_entry.id   fccda2146abc01f3db1b8fb1d0b8451b
#
_cell.length_a   1.000
_cell.length_b   1.000
_cell.length_c   1.000
_cell.angle_alpha   90.00
_cell.angle_beta   90.00
_cell.angle_gamma   90.00
#
_symmetry.space_group_name_H-M   'P 1'
#
loop_
_entity.id
_entity.type
_entity.pdbx_description
1 polymer ?
#
loop_
_entity_poly.entity_id
_entity_poly.type
_entity_poly.pdbx_seq_one_letter_code
_entity_poly.pdbx_strand_id
1 'polypeptide(L)'
;MHYKYTDIKAIVAEILENKKDEGGIKNIYFVGCGGSLGALYPAKTFMERESLTLKSGWVSSNEFVHSTPRDFGKNSIICLACHKGNTPETIAAAKLGKEMGAAVIILTWLEESEIIEFGDYIIHYSFDASPDHLAGDIDYAGEKTMCALQVAVELLNQTEGYSNYDKFQQGAGMITT
;
A
#
# COMPACT_ATOMS: atom_id res chain seq x y z
N MET A 1 -1.35 11.80 7.90
CA MET A 1 -0.73 11.31 9.14
C MET A 1 0.36 10.32 8.78
N HIS A 2 1.52 10.38 9.45
CA HIS A 2 2.71 9.57 9.13
C HIS A 2 2.79 8.34 10.03
N TYR A 3 3.05 7.20 9.43
CA TYR A 3 3.02 5.89 10.08
C TYR A 3 4.30 5.09 9.81
N LYS A 4 4.58 4.13 10.68
CA LYS A 4 5.63 3.12 10.51
C LYS A 4 5.03 1.79 10.04
N TYR A 5 5.87 0.88 9.62
CA TYR A 5 5.49 -0.49 9.27
C TYR A 5 4.64 -1.18 10.38
N THR A 6 4.96 -0.93 11.64
CA THR A 6 4.26 -1.50 12.79
C THR A 6 2.82 -1.02 12.95
N ASP A 7 2.44 0.06 12.30
CA ASP A 7 1.12 0.67 12.42
C ASP A 7 0.12 0.11 11.39
N ILE A 8 0.58 -0.69 10.41
CA ILE A 8 -0.24 -1.17 9.28
C ILE A 8 -1.48 -1.94 9.77
N LYS A 9 -1.36 -2.75 10.82
CA LYS A 9 -2.50 -3.45 11.41
C LYS A 9 -3.61 -2.50 11.84
N ALA A 10 -3.26 -1.43 12.53
CA ALA A 10 -4.21 -0.42 13.00
C ALA A 10 -4.79 0.39 11.83
N ILE A 11 -3.97 0.72 10.83
CA ILE A 11 -4.41 1.41 9.62
C ILE A 11 -5.50 0.61 8.89
N VAL A 12 -5.26 -0.67 8.66
CA VAL A 12 -6.23 -1.53 7.98
C VAL A 12 -7.52 -1.66 8.78
N ALA A 13 -7.42 -1.82 10.10
CA ALA A 13 -8.60 -1.87 10.99
C ALA A 13 -9.42 -0.57 10.90
N GLU A 14 -8.77 0.59 10.89
CA GLU A 14 -9.44 1.89 10.76
C GLU A 14 -10.12 2.04 9.40
N ILE A 15 -9.45 1.66 8.31
CA ILE A 15 -10.06 1.68 6.96
C ILE A 15 -11.32 0.81 6.91
N LEU A 16 -11.25 -0.41 7.43
CA LEU A 16 -12.38 -1.34 7.42
C LEU A 16 -13.55 -0.80 8.24
N GLU A 17 -13.30 -0.21 9.40
CA GLU A 17 -14.35 0.40 10.22
C GLU A 17 -14.96 1.63 9.54
N ASN A 18 -14.15 2.53 8.98
CA ASN A 18 -14.63 3.73 8.29
C ASN A 18 -15.48 3.42 7.04
N LYS A 19 -15.22 2.28 6.38
CA LYS A 19 -15.93 1.88 5.16
C LYS A 19 -17.11 0.94 5.40
N LYS A 20 -17.31 0.48 6.61
CA LYS A 20 -18.33 -0.50 6.99
C LYS A 20 -19.74 -0.11 6.55
N ASP A 21 -20.16 1.11 6.87
CA ASP A 21 -21.49 1.61 6.57
C ASP A 21 -21.69 1.98 5.09
N GLU A 22 -20.60 2.09 4.32
CA GLU A 22 -20.60 2.35 2.88
C GLU A 22 -20.65 1.08 2.02
N GLY A 23 -20.76 -0.09 2.62
CA GLY A 23 -20.77 -1.39 1.96
C GLY A 23 -19.44 -2.16 2.01
N GLY A 24 -18.49 -1.68 2.82
CA GLY A 24 -17.19 -2.30 3.08
C GLY A 24 -16.19 -2.18 1.91
N ILE A 25 -15.00 -2.68 2.13
CA ILE A 25 -13.95 -2.76 1.10
C ILE A 25 -14.20 -3.98 0.21
N LYS A 26 -14.11 -3.80 -1.09
CA LYS A 26 -14.34 -4.84 -2.10
C LYS A 26 -13.09 -5.16 -2.94
N ASN A 27 -12.16 -4.22 -3.02
CA ASN A 27 -10.95 -4.39 -3.80
C ASN A 27 -9.80 -3.55 -3.27
N ILE A 28 -8.59 -3.94 -3.65
CA ILE A 28 -7.36 -3.18 -3.43
C ILE A 28 -6.58 -3.07 -4.74
N TYR A 29 -6.14 -1.88 -5.07
CA TYR A 29 -5.29 -1.60 -6.23
C TYR A 29 -3.90 -1.17 -5.80
N PHE A 30 -2.91 -1.88 -6.30
CA PHE A 30 -1.49 -1.59 -6.11
C PHE A 30 -0.98 -0.79 -7.30
N VAL A 31 -0.58 0.45 -7.06
CA VAL A 31 -0.29 1.43 -8.11
C VAL A 31 1.07 2.08 -7.91
N GLY A 32 1.83 2.23 -8.97
CA GLY A 32 3.16 2.84 -8.94
C GLY A 32 3.80 2.94 -10.32
N CYS A 33 5.06 3.32 -10.35
CA CYS A 33 5.87 3.40 -11.56
C CYS A 33 7.18 2.63 -11.40
N GLY A 34 7.64 1.98 -12.47
CA GLY A 34 8.95 1.34 -12.53
C GLY A 34 9.23 0.36 -11.39
N GLY A 35 10.35 0.52 -10.70
CA GLY A 35 10.74 -0.34 -9.58
C GLY A 35 9.76 -0.30 -8.40
N SER A 36 9.10 0.84 -8.16
CA SER A 36 8.06 0.94 -7.13
C SER A 36 6.84 0.09 -7.48
N LEU A 37 6.42 0.07 -8.74
CA LEU A 37 5.35 -0.82 -9.20
C LEU A 37 5.76 -2.29 -9.06
N GLY A 38 7.01 -2.64 -9.44
CA GLY A 38 7.55 -4.00 -9.30
C GLY A 38 7.52 -4.49 -7.85
N ALA A 39 7.87 -3.64 -6.88
CA ALA A 39 7.86 -3.97 -5.46
C ALA A 39 6.45 -4.28 -4.91
N LEU A 40 5.39 -3.82 -5.55
CA LEU A 40 4.00 -4.08 -5.15
C LEU A 40 3.45 -5.42 -5.68
N TYR A 41 4.12 -6.04 -6.66
CA TYR A 41 3.64 -7.25 -7.32
C TYR A 41 3.42 -8.45 -6.37
N PRO A 42 4.31 -8.72 -5.41
CA PRO A 42 4.10 -9.81 -4.45
C PRO A 42 2.81 -9.64 -3.63
N ALA A 43 2.47 -8.43 -3.21
CA ALA A 43 1.24 -8.15 -2.47
C ALA A 43 -0.02 -8.42 -3.32
N LYS A 44 -0.01 -7.99 -4.58
CA LYS A 44 -1.09 -8.29 -5.54
C LYS A 44 -1.25 -9.80 -5.74
N THR A 45 -0.15 -10.50 -5.97
CA THR A 45 -0.18 -11.96 -6.20
C THR A 45 -0.64 -12.71 -4.96
N PHE A 46 -0.24 -12.26 -3.77
CA PHE A 46 -0.72 -12.80 -2.51
C PHE A 46 -2.25 -12.68 -2.41
N MET A 47 -2.80 -11.48 -2.60
CA MET A 47 -4.25 -11.26 -2.55
C MET A 47 -5.00 -12.11 -3.57
N GLU A 48 -4.50 -12.18 -4.80
CA GLU A 48 -5.12 -12.95 -5.88
C GLU A 48 -5.20 -14.45 -5.59
N ARG A 49 -4.24 -14.98 -4.84
CA ARG A 49 -4.18 -16.41 -4.49
C ARG A 49 -4.95 -16.77 -3.22
N GLU A 50 -4.95 -15.89 -2.26
CA GLU A 50 -5.42 -16.20 -0.91
C GLU A 50 -6.84 -15.64 -0.64
N SER A 51 -7.25 -14.55 -1.29
CA SER A 51 -8.56 -13.95 -1.05
C SER A 51 -9.65 -14.60 -1.90
N LEU A 52 -10.79 -14.86 -1.28
CA LEU A 52 -11.99 -15.39 -1.93
C LEU A 52 -13.00 -14.30 -2.28
N THR A 53 -12.96 -13.17 -1.57
CA THR A 53 -13.98 -12.12 -1.66
C THR A 53 -13.47 -10.78 -2.17
N LEU A 54 -12.16 -10.53 -2.00
CA LEU A 54 -11.55 -9.25 -2.38
C LEU A 54 -10.82 -9.39 -3.72
N LYS A 55 -11.11 -8.47 -4.63
CA LYS A 55 -10.36 -8.36 -5.88
C LYS A 55 -9.08 -7.56 -5.66
N SER A 56 -7.99 -7.97 -6.30
CA SER A 56 -6.74 -7.19 -6.33
C SER A 56 -6.37 -6.79 -7.75
N GLY A 57 -5.89 -5.57 -7.91
CA GLY A 57 -5.36 -5.04 -9.16
C GLY A 57 -3.90 -4.59 -9.00
N TRP A 58 -3.18 -4.57 -10.10
CA TRP A 58 -1.80 -4.08 -10.17
C TRP A 58 -1.63 -3.32 -11.48
N VAL A 59 -1.45 -2.01 -11.39
CA VAL A 59 -1.61 -1.10 -12.53
C VAL A 59 -0.53 -0.01 -12.44
N SER A 60 0.06 0.38 -13.56
CA SER A 60 0.95 1.53 -13.58
C SER A 60 0.18 2.82 -13.27
N SER A 61 0.85 3.79 -12.65
CA SER A 61 0.19 5.05 -12.28
C SER A 61 -0.44 5.76 -13.47
N ASN A 62 0.25 5.78 -14.60
CA ASN A 62 -0.26 6.42 -15.82
C ASN A 62 -1.49 5.70 -16.40
N GLU A 63 -1.44 4.37 -16.45
CA GLU A 63 -2.59 3.56 -16.87
C GLU A 63 -3.78 3.75 -15.93
N PHE A 64 -3.53 3.76 -14.62
CA PHE A 64 -4.57 3.98 -13.63
C PHE A 64 -5.32 5.30 -13.86
N VAL A 65 -4.60 6.40 -14.09
CA VAL A 65 -5.20 7.73 -14.31
C VAL A 65 -6.01 7.79 -15.62
N HIS A 66 -5.50 7.19 -16.69
CA HIS A 66 -6.13 7.30 -18.02
C HIS A 66 -7.13 6.17 -18.34
N SER A 67 -7.10 5.10 -17.58
CA SER A 67 -7.97 3.92 -17.77
C SER A 67 -8.36 3.33 -16.41
N THR A 68 -8.92 4.16 -15.56
CA THR A 68 -9.31 3.77 -14.20
C THR A 68 -10.28 2.60 -14.23
N PRO A 69 -10.03 1.52 -13.46
CA PRO A 69 -10.92 0.37 -13.38
C PRO A 69 -12.35 0.78 -12.96
N ARG A 70 -13.36 0.21 -13.61
CA ARG A 70 -14.77 0.57 -13.36
C ARG A 70 -15.27 0.26 -11.95
N ASP A 71 -14.66 -0.70 -11.29
CA ASP A 71 -14.98 -1.10 -9.92
C ASP A 71 -14.18 -0.35 -8.86
N PHE A 72 -13.33 0.59 -9.28
CA PHE A 72 -12.59 1.46 -8.37
C PHE A 72 -13.45 2.63 -7.88
N GLY A 73 -13.39 2.92 -6.58
CA GLY A 73 -14.13 4.03 -5.96
C GLY A 73 -14.16 3.95 -4.43
N LYS A 74 -15.24 4.37 -3.84
CA LYS A 74 -15.40 4.47 -2.37
C LYS A 74 -15.22 3.15 -1.60
N ASN A 75 -15.43 2.02 -2.25
CA ASN A 75 -15.23 0.69 -1.67
C ASN A 75 -13.86 0.09 -2.00
N SER A 76 -12.92 0.92 -2.40
CA SER A 76 -11.58 0.53 -2.79
C SER A 76 -10.52 1.03 -1.80
N ILE A 77 -9.43 0.28 -1.70
CA ILE A 77 -8.14 0.75 -1.22
C ILE A 77 -7.24 0.97 -2.43
N ILE A 78 -6.53 2.09 -2.48
CA ILE A 78 -5.40 2.28 -3.37
C ILE A 78 -4.12 2.32 -2.54
N CYS A 79 -3.20 1.38 -2.80
CA CYS A 79 -1.89 1.31 -2.18
C CYS A 79 -0.84 1.74 -3.20
N LEU A 80 -0.34 2.96 -3.04
CA LEU A 80 0.62 3.56 -3.95
C LEU A 80 2.04 3.46 -3.38
N ALA A 81 3.01 3.16 -4.25
CA ALA A 81 4.42 3.25 -3.89
C ALA A 81 5.10 4.34 -4.71
N CYS A 82 5.69 5.31 -4.00
CA CYS A 82 6.44 6.41 -4.59
C CYS A 82 7.67 6.71 -3.72
N HIS A 83 8.85 6.24 -4.15
CA HIS A 83 10.07 6.26 -3.33
C HIS A 83 10.39 7.66 -2.77
N LYS A 84 10.49 8.64 -3.62
CA LYS A 84 10.78 10.05 -3.24
C LYS A 84 9.52 10.91 -3.17
N GLY A 85 8.35 10.36 -3.43
CA GLY A 85 7.07 11.07 -3.36
C GLY A 85 6.88 12.18 -4.39
N ASN A 86 7.65 12.20 -5.48
CA ASN A 86 7.66 13.25 -6.49
C ASN A 86 7.41 12.79 -7.93
N THR A 87 6.96 11.56 -8.13
CA THR A 87 6.63 11.04 -9.47
C THR A 87 5.26 11.59 -9.89
N PRO A 88 5.18 12.43 -10.94
CA PRO A 88 3.95 13.14 -11.28
C PRO A 88 2.76 12.24 -11.55
N GLU A 89 2.97 11.10 -12.24
CA GLU A 89 1.92 10.13 -12.55
C GLU A 89 1.39 9.46 -11.29
N THR A 90 2.24 9.19 -10.30
CA THR A 90 1.83 8.58 -9.04
C THR A 90 1.11 9.60 -8.14
N ILE A 91 1.52 10.85 -8.16
CA ILE A 91 0.81 11.95 -7.49
C ILE A 91 -0.60 12.11 -8.10
N ALA A 92 -0.70 12.11 -9.43
CA ALA A 92 -1.99 12.18 -10.11
C ALA A 92 -2.90 10.99 -9.75
N ALA A 93 -2.34 9.78 -9.65
CA ALA A 93 -3.09 8.60 -9.23
C ALA A 93 -3.57 8.69 -7.77
N ALA A 94 -2.74 9.22 -6.85
CA ALA A 94 -3.13 9.44 -5.46
C ALA A 94 -4.28 10.46 -5.35
N LYS A 95 -4.17 11.58 -6.06
CA LYS A 95 -5.21 12.60 -6.13
C LYS A 95 -6.53 12.03 -6.65
N LEU A 96 -6.49 11.31 -7.76
CA LEU A 96 -7.67 10.67 -8.33
C LEU A 96 -8.30 9.66 -7.35
N GLY A 97 -7.49 8.85 -6.68
CA GLY A 97 -7.97 7.91 -5.66
C GLY A 97 -8.74 8.60 -4.54
N LYS A 98 -8.20 9.71 -4.05
CA LYS A 98 -8.85 10.54 -3.02
C LYS A 98 -10.16 11.17 -3.53
N GLU A 99 -10.16 11.73 -4.73
CA GLU A 99 -11.35 12.33 -5.35
C GLU A 99 -12.48 11.31 -5.57
N MET A 100 -12.13 10.05 -5.86
CA MET A 100 -13.10 8.96 -6.02
C MET A 100 -13.55 8.31 -4.70
N GLY A 101 -13.06 8.79 -3.57
CA GLY A 101 -13.46 8.35 -2.24
C GLY A 101 -12.82 7.04 -1.78
N ALA A 102 -11.78 6.55 -2.45
CA ALA A 102 -11.02 5.40 -1.98
C ALA A 102 -10.21 5.72 -0.73
N ALA A 103 -9.87 4.70 0.06
CA ALA A 103 -8.86 4.83 1.10
C ALA A 103 -7.46 4.84 0.45
N VAL A 104 -6.70 5.90 0.68
CA VAL A 104 -5.41 6.13 0.01
C VAL A 104 -4.26 5.84 0.97
N ILE A 105 -3.54 4.75 0.72
CA ILE A 105 -2.31 4.37 1.41
C ILE A 105 -1.11 4.72 0.52
N ILE A 106 -0.14 5.44 1.06
CA ILE A 106 1.09 5.80 0.35
C ILE A 106 2.28 5.16 1.06
N LEU A 107 3.08 4.42 0.32
CA LEU A 107 4.36 3.88 0.74
C LEU A 107 5.46 4.77 0.17
N THR A 108 6.21 5.43 1.05
CA THR A 108 7.26 6.37 0.65
C THR A 108 8.45 6.31 1.60
N TRP A 109 9.60 6.79 1.15
CA TRP A 109 10.79 6.91 1.99
C TRP A 109 10.89 8.27 2.65
N LEU A 110 10.62 9.36 1.91
CA LEU A 110 10.76 10.74 2.43
C LEU A 110 9.54 11.14 3.27
N GLU A 111 9.82 11.75 4.42
CA GLU A 111 8.79 12.28 5.31
C GLU A 111 8.07 13.51 4.73
N GLU A 112 8.78 14.30 3.91
CA GLU A 112 8.24 15.47 3.23
C GLU A 112 8.33 15.26 1.71
N SER A 113 7.20 15.24 1.06
CA SER A 113 7.10 15.09 -0.38
C SER A 113 5.71 15.48 -0.88
N GLU A 114 5.60 15.79 -2.16
CA GLU A 114 4.35 16.30 -2.77
C GLU A 114 3.18 15.30 -2.64
N ILE A 115 3.44 14.00 -2.77
CA ILE A 115 2.38 12.98 -2.77
C ILE A 115 1.65 12.87 -1.44
N ILE A 116 2.28 13.22 -0.31
CA ILE A 116 1.69 13.03 1.03
C ILE A 116 0.41 13.85 1.24
N GLU A 117 0.21 14.93 0.50
CA GLU A 117 -1.01 15.76 0.57
C GLU A 117 -2.26 14.97 0.16
N PHE A 118 -2.08 13.93 -0.63
CA PHE A 118 -3.17 13.13 -1.20
C PHE A 118 -3.38 11.79 -0.49
N GLY A 119 -2.53 11.44 0.49
CA GLY A 119 -2.68 10.21 1.25
C GLY A 119 -3.50 10.37 2.52
N ASP A 120 -4.33 9.38 2.80
CA ASP A 120 -4.97 9.27 4.11
C ASP A 120 -3.99 8.66 5.13
N TYR A 121 -3.19 7.70 4.68
CA TYR A 121 -2.20 6.98 5.48
C TYR A 121 -0.85 6.97 4.75
N ILE A 122 0.16 7.59 5.36
CA ILE A 122 1.52 7.68 4.82
C ILE A 122 2.42 6.74 5.59
N ILE A 123 2.83 5.64 4.98
CA ILE A 123 3.69 4.63 5.58
C ILE A 123 5.12 4.86 5.10
N HIS A 124 6.01 5.15 6.05
CA HIS A 124 7.43 5.30 5.77
C HIS A 124 8.15 3.97 5.98
N TYR A 125 8.79 3.48 4.94
CA TYR A 125 9.76 2.39 5.03
C TYR A 125 11.16 2.96 5.22
N SER A 126 12.09 2.16 5.75
CA SER A 126 13.44 2.60 6.12
C SER A 126 13.45 3.85 7.01
N PHE A 127 12.54 3.90 7.95
CA PHE A 127 12.28 5.08 8.79
C PHE A 127 13.50 5.55 9.58
N ASP A 128 14.35 4.62 10.00
CA ASP A 128 15.55 4.90 10.81
C ASP A 128 16.81 5.08 9.94
N ALA A 129 16.67 5.03 8.60
CA ALA A 129 17.79 5.20 7.69
C ALA A 129 18.21 6.68 7.59
N SER A 130 19.51 6.94 7.79
CA SER A 130 20.06 8.27 7.53
C SER A 130 19.93 8.64 6.06
N PRO A 131 19.56 9.89 5.73
CA PRO A 131 19.54 10.39 4.35
C PRO A 131 20.90 10.26 3.63
N ASP A 132 21.99 10.17 4.38
CA ASP A 132 23.36 10.06 3.89
C ASP A 132 23.79 8.63 3.55
N HIS A 133 22.92 7.63 3.77
CA HIS A 133 23.20 6.26 3.36
C HIS A 133 23.26 6.16 1.82
N LEU A 134 24.35 5.58 1.36
CA LEU A 134 24.49 5.22 -0.05
C LEU A 134 23.42 4.17 -0.40
N ALA A 135 22.85 4.29 -1.58
CA ALA A 135 21.74 3.44 -2.05
C ALA A 135 22.02 1.92 -2.06
N GLY A 136 23.26 1.50 -1.79
CA GLY A 136 23.64 0.09 -1.69
C GLY A 136 23.53 -0.52 -0.30
N ASP A 137 23.34 0.31 0.74
CA ASP A 137 23.37 -0.15 2.15
C ASP A 137 21.98 -0.51 2.69
N ILE A 138 20.90 -0.12 1.98
CA ILE A 138 19.53 -0.32 2.40
C ILE A 138 18.74 -0.99 1.27
N ASP A 139 18.06 -2.07 1.59
CA ASP A 139 17.14 -2.73 0.65
C ASP A 139 15.78 -2.03 0.60
N TYR A 140 15.75 -0.83 0.05
CA TYR A 140 14.50 -0.08 -0.14
C TYR A 140 13.43 -0.85 -0.93
N ALA A 141 13.84 -1.70 -1.86
CA ALA A 141 12.90 -2.52 -2.63
C ALA A 141 12.28 -3.60 -1.76
N GLY A 142 13.09 -4.29 -0.95
CA GLY A 142 12.63 -5.30 0.00
C GLY A 142 11.71 -4.71 1.06
N GLU A 143 12.08 -3.59 1.68
CA GLU A 143 11.26 -2.94 2.69
C GLU A 143 9.93 -2.43 2.12
N LYS A 144 9.94 -1.84 0.94
CA LYS A 144 8.74 -1.42 0.23
C LYS A 144 7.81 -2.61 -0.06
N THR A 145 8.39 -3.72 -0.53
CA THR A 145 7.66 -4.97 -0.78
C THR A 145 7.04 -5.52 0.50
N MET A 146 7.78 -5.51 1.61
CA MET A 146 7.28 -5.96 2.91
C MET A 146 6.15 -5.09 3.44
N CYS A 147 6.23 -3.76 3.29
CA CYS A 147 5.12 -2.87 3.64
C CYS A 147 3.86 -3.19 2.84
N ALA A 148 3.98 -3.38 1.53
CA ALA A 148 2.84 -3.72 0.68
C ALA A 148 2.25 -5.10 1.02
N LEU A 149 3.10 -6.10 1.27
CA LEU A 149 2.67 -7.43 1.73
C LEU A 149 1.95 -7.35 3.07
N GLN A 150 2.46 -6.57 4.02
CA GLN A 150 1.82 -6.40 5.32
C GLN A 150 0.43 -5.79 5.18
N VAL A 151 0.24 -4.80 4.31
CA VAL A 151 -1.09 -4.25 4.00
C VAL A 151 -2.01 -5.34 3.47
N ALA A 152 -1.55 -6.14 2.52
CA ALA A 152 -2.33 -7.23 1.94
C ALA A 152 -2.68 -8.32 2.96
N VAL A 153 -1.71 -8.74 3.77
CA VAL A 153 -1.89 -9.77 4.81
C VAL A 153 -2.87 -9.29 5.89
N GLU A 154 -2.75 -8.05 6.35
CA GLU A 154 -3.67 -7.49 7.33
C GLU A 154 -5.08 -7.36 6.75
N LEU A 155 -5.21 -6.89 5.52
CA LEU A 155 -6.51 -6.80 4.86
C LEU A 155 -7.18 -8.18 4.76
N LEU A 156 -6.46 -9.19 4.28
CA LEU A 156 -6.98 -10.55 4.21
C LEU A 156 -7.34 -11.11 5.59
N ASN A 157 -6.45 -10.98 6.56
CA ASN A 157 -6.66 -11.52 7.90
C ASN A 157 -7.85 -10.90 8.61
N GLN A 158 -8.04 -9.59 8.48
CA GLN A 158 -9.12 -8.86 9.15
C GLN A 158 -10.48 -8.99 8.44
N THR A 159 -10.51 -9.38 7.17
CA THR A 159 -11.75 -9.58 6.41
C THR A 159 -12.17 -11.03 6.30
N GLU A 160 -11.24 -11.94 6.02
CA GLU A 160 -11.54 -13.35 5.72
C GLU A 160 -10.89 -14.33 6.70
N GLY A 161 -9.88 -13.86 7.46
CA GLY A 161 -8.98 -14.71 8.21
C GLY A 161 -7.86 -15.28 7.33
N TYR A 162 -6.64 -15.39 7.89
CA TYR A 162 -5.49 -15.95 7.19
C TYR A 162 -4.83 -17.03 8.05
N SER A 163 -4.90 -18.28 7.63
CA SER A 163 -4.45 -19.44 8.40
C SER A 163 -2.96 -19.43 8.75
N ASN A 164 -2.13 -18.75 7.93
CA ASN A 164 -0.70 -18.62 8.15
C ASN A 164 -0.29 -17.25 8.73
N TYR A 165 -1.23 -16.48 9.26
CA TYR A 165 -0.98 -15.13 9.75
C TYR A 165 0.16 -15.07 10.78
N ASP A 166 0.11 -15.88 11.82
CA ASP A 166 1.15 -15.88 12.87
C ASP A 166 2.54 -16.25 12.31
N LYS A 167 2.59 -17.22 11.40
CA LYS A 167 3.82 -17.63 10.74
C LYS A 167 4.39 -16.51 9.86
N PHE A 168 3.51 -15.79 9.16
CA PHE A 168 3.92 -14.63 8.37
C PHE A 168 4.50 -13.53 9.27
N GLN A 169 3.84 -13.20 10.38
CA GLN A 169 4.30 -12.17 11.30
C GLN A 169 5.66 -12.51 11.95
N GLN A 170 5.88 -13.78 12.28
CA GLN A 170 7.19 -14.24 12.76
C GLN A 170 8.29 -14.04 11.71
N GLY A 171 8.01 -14.39 10.45
CA GLY A 171 8.95 -14.18 9.34
C GLY A 171 9.20 -12.71 9.03
N ALA A 172 8.17 -11.89 9.05
CA ALA A 172 8.29 -10.44 8.86
C ALA A 172 9.13 -9.77 9.96
N GLY A 173 8.95 -10.18 11.22
CA GLY A 173 9.77 -9.71 12.34
C GLY A 173 11.27 -10.02 12.21
N MET A 174 11.64 -11.09 11.52
CA MET A 174 13.05 -11.43 11.26
C MET A 174 13.68 -10.54 10.18
N ILE A 175 12.89 -9.98 9.29
CA ILE A 175 13.38 -9.14 8.18
C ILE A 175 13.48 -7.68 8.61
N THR A 176 12.65 -7.24 9.55
CA THR A 176 12.55 -5.85 9.99
C THR A 176 13.40 -5.54 11.26
N THR A 177 14.09 -6.51 11.79
CA THR A 177 15.04 -6.36 12.90
C THR A 177 16.47 -6.41 12.42
#